data_bba9f0760f72c83f05425476fec02c6d
#
_entry.id   bba9f0760f72c83f05425476fec02c6d
#
_cell.length_a   1.000
_cell.length_b   1.000
_cell.length_c   1.000
_cell.angle_alpha   90.00
_cell.angle_beta   90.00
_cell.angle_gamma   90.00
#
_symmetry.space_group_name_H-M   'P 1'
#
loop_
_entity.id
_entity.type
_entity.pdbx_description
1 polymer ?
#
loop_
_entity_poly.entity_id
_entity_poly.type
_entity_poly.pdbx_seq_one_letter_code
_entity_poly.pdbx_strand_id
1 'polypeptide(L)'
;MSGKAELRKTVRLKVKPEAYAWLNRAAVEVNQVWNWANETSEKAIRRFVGPPRFLSGYELEGLSAGGYQYFRCISAATIGATCQLYADKRRAAKRARLRWRRSGGSHRSLGWVPFKATSIRRKGKAVRLFGKTFRVFDAASLDGVALKAGCFAQDAVGDWWLCVSVASPVDEARPAASPIVGVDLGLKDIATTSDGDRLAAGLFYRGIESRIAQAQRRGHKRQAKRLHRKAARQRQDALHKFSRKLVNQYDVIVVGDVSSPKLARVGMGKAVLDSGWGMLRTQLLYKGQQAGRRVEIVSERNTTRACSGCGCLTGPAGRTGLAVRAWRCSACGAEHDRDVNAARNIATLGSRLLTSICGNEPACRHDSREASR
;
A
#
# COMPACT_ATOMS: atom_id res chain seq x y z
N MET A 1 5.64 -10.79 30.89
CA MET A 1 6.06 -9.71 29.96
C MET A 1 5.08 -9.71 28.81
N SER A 2 4.09 -8.83 28.83
CA SER A 2 3.11 -8.69 27.74
C SER A 2 3.83 -8.11 26.53
N GLY A 3 3.99 -8.91 25.47
CA GLY A 3 4.61 -8.48 24.23
C GLY A 3 3.71 -7.41 23.59
N LYS A 4 4.15 -6.15 23.57
CA LYS A 4 3.46 -5.09 22.80
C LYS A 4 3.31 -5.54 21.36
N ALA A 5 2.11 -5.43 20.81
CA ALA A 5 1.85 -5.75 19.43
C ALA A 5 2.77 -4.92 18.50
N GLU A 6 3.59 -5.59 17.69
CA GLU A 6 4.47 -4.94 16.71
C GLU A 6 3.80 -4.87 15.36
N LEU A 7 3.66 -3.68 14.80
CA LEU A 7 3.25 -3.48 13.42
C LEU A 7 4.46 -3.42 12.50
N ARG A 8 4.44 -4.23 11.45
CA ARG A 8 5.46 -4.17 10.39
C ARG A 8 5.02 -3.20 9.29
N LYS A 9 5.84 -2.19 9.03
CA LYS A 9 5.67 -1.28 7.90
C LYS A 9 6.90 -1.27 7.00
N THR A 10 6.72 -0.98 5.71
CA THR A 10 7.83 -0.78 4.79
C THR A 10 8.17 0.70 4.69
N VAL A 11 9.39 1.06 5.05
CA VAL A 11 9.96 2.40 4.84
C VAL A 11 10.70 2.40 3.51
N ARG A 12 10.50 3.44 2.70
CA ARG A 12 11.13 3.61 1.40
C ARG A 12 11.95 4.89 1.37
N LEU A 13 13.27 4.78 1.29
CA LEU A 13 14.22 5.89 1.31
C LEU A 13 15.00 5.96 0.00
N LYS A 14 15.19 7.15 -0.53
CA LYS A 14 16.02 7.33 -1.73
C LYS A 14 17.50 7.16 -1.36
N VAL A 15 18.22 6.34 -2.11
CA VAL A 15 19.65 6.13 -1.96
C VAL A 15 20.41 7.28 -2.62
N LYS A 16 21.52 7.69 -2.04
CA LYS A 16 22.41 8.71 -2.63
C LYS A 16 23.06 8.17 -3.91
N PRO A 17 23.28 9.02 -4.95
CA PRO A 17 23.74 8.59 -6.27
C PRO A 17 25.11 7.89 -6.29
N GLU A 18 25.98 8.16 -5.34
CA GLU A 18 27.31 7.54 -5.24
C GLU A 18 27.27 6.00 -5.19
N ALA A 19 26.16 5.44 -4.70
CA ALA A 19 25.98 3.99 -4.61
C ALA A 19 25.41 3.34 -5.90
N TYR A 20 24.94 4.13 -6.87
CA TYR A 20 24.19 3.62 -8.02
C TYR A 20 25.01 2.67 -8.90
N ALA A 21 26.28 3.00 -9.14
CA ALA A 21 27.17 2.15 -9.96
C ALA A 21 27.32 0.74 -9.35
N TRP A 22 27.49 0.68 -8.04
CA TRP A 22 27.59 -0.59 -7.34
C TRP A 22 26.24 -1.35 -7.34
N LEU A 23 25.14 -0.67 -7.05
CA LEU A 23 23.81 -1.29 -7.06
C LEU A 23 23.41 -1.81 -8.44
N ASN A 24 23.83 -1.13 -9.51
CA ASN A 24 23.61 -1.62 -10.87
C ASN A 24 24.37 -2.93 -11.13
N ARG A 25 25.62 -3.07 -10.68
CA ARG A 25 26.38 -4.32 -10.78
C ARG A 25 25.75 -5.42 -9.95
N ALA A 26 25.41 -5.15 -8.70
CA ALA A 26 24.74 -6.12 -7.83
C ALA A 26 23.41 -6.63 -8.43
N ALA A 27 22.64 -5.75 -9.08
CA ALA A 27 21.41 -6.15 -9.75
C ALA A 27 21.62 -7.07 -10.95
N VAL A 28 22.74 -6.95 -11.66
CA VAL A 28 23.12 -7.90 -12.72
C VAL A 28 23.34 -9.29 -12.11
N GLU A 29 24.12 -9.36 -11.04
CA GLU A 29 24.39 -10.62 -10.34
C GLU A 29 23.10 -11.25 -9.78
N VAL A 30 22.20 -10.45 -9.18
CA VAL A 30 20.88 -10.94 -8.74
C VAL A 30 20.03 -11.46 -9.91
N ASN A 31 20.09 -10.82 -11.07
CA ASN A 31 19.39 -11.33 -12.25
C ASN A 31 19.94 -12.70 -12.70
N GLN A 32 21.25 -12.94 -12.58
CA GLN A 32 21.87 -14.24 -12.88
C GLN A 32 21.34 -15.31 -11.91
N VAL A 33 21.33 -15.03 -10.60
CA VAL A 33 20.76 -15.93 -9.58
C VAL A 33 19.29 -16.23 -9.86
N TRP A 34 18.48 -15.21 -10.16
CA TRP A 34 17.07 -15.39 -10.50
C TRP A 34 16.88 -16.30 -11.72
N ASN A 35 17.65 -16.07 -12.77
CA ASN A 35 17.56 -16.85 -13.99
C ASN A 35 18.03 -18.29 -13.77
N TRP A 36 19.11 -18.49 -13.01
CA TRP A 36 19.56 -19.81 -12.59
C TRP A 36 18.46 -20.55 -11.79
N ALA A 37 17.86 -19.91 -10.80
CA ALA A 37 16.78 -20.50 -10.01
C ALA A 37 15.56 -20.87 -10.88
N ASN A 38 15.25 -20.04 -11.87
CA ASN A 38 14.18 -20.28 -12.84
C ASN A 38 14.45 -21.52 -13.70
N GLU A 39 15.66 -21.64 -14.23
CA GLU A 39 16.08 -22.78 -15.06
C GLU A 39 16.17 -24.07 -14.23
N THR A 40 16.82 -24.02 -13.07
CA THR A 40 16.98 -25.17 -12.16
C THR A 40 15.62 -25.71 -11.73
N SER A 41 14.69 -24.81 -11.37
CA SER A 41 13.34 -25.20 -11.00
C SER A 41 12.55 -25.81 -12.15
N GLU A 42 12.68 -25.29 -13.37
CA GLU A 42 12.03 -25.86 -14.57
C GLU A 42 12.59 -27.27 -14.90
N LYS A 43 13.91 -27.43 -14.83
CA LYS A 43 14.56 -28.73 -15.06
C LYS A 43 14.17 -29.79 -14.02
N ALA A 44 13.97 -29.38 -12.76
CA ALA A 44 13.54 -30.29 -11.71
C ALA A 44 12.13 -30.84 -11.96
N ILE A 45 11.18 -30.00 -12.45
CA ILE A 45 9.83 -30.42 -12.78
C ILE A 45 9.83 -31.50 -13.89
N ARG A 46 10.69 -31.34 -14.89
CA ARG A 46 10.74 -32.26 -16.05
C ARG A 46 11.39 -33.62 -15.74
N ARG A 47 12.13 -33.72 -14.63
CA ARG A 47 12.88 -34.94 -14.26
C ARG A 47 12.07 -35.93 -13.43
N PHE A 48 10.95 -35.56 -12.88
CA PHE A 48 10.17 -36.41 -12.02
C PHE A 48 9.02 -37.09 -12.79
N VAL A 49 8.97 -38.41 -12.72
CA VAL A 49 7.80 -39.20 -13.13
C VAL A 49 6.79 -39.12 -11.98
N GLY A 50 5.64 -38.54 -12.21
CA GLY A 50 4.60 -38.33 -11.19
C GLY A 50 4.08 -36.90 -11.16
N PRO A 51 3.33 -36.50 -10.13
CA PRO A 51 2.81 -35.13 -10.03
C PRO A 51 3.95 -34.12 -9.98
N PRO A 52 3.85 -32.95 -10.64
CA PRO A 52 4.94 -32.01 -10.78
C PRO A 52 5.44 -31.52 -9.42
N ARG A 53 6.68 -31.78 -9.09
CA ARG A 53 7.35 -31.32 -7.88
C ARG A 53 8.03 -29.98 -8.13
N PHE A 54 7.63 -28.96 -7.38
CA PHE A 54 8.23 -27.64 -7.43
C PHE A 54 9.26 -27.47 -6.31
N LEU A 55 10.50 -27.11 -6.66
CA LEU A 55 11.53 -26.80 -5.66
C LEU A 55 11.09 -25.63 -4.77
N SER A 56 11.25 -25.77 -3.47
CA SER A 56 11.06 -24.70 -2.49
C SER A 56 12.22 -23.70 -2.56
N GLY A 57 12.05 -22.54 -1.91
CA GLY A 57 13.12 -21.56 -1.79
C GLY A 57 14.33 -22.07 -1.01
N TYR A 58 14.12 -22.93 -0.02
CA TYR A 58 15.20 -23.57 0.75
C TYR A 58 15.96 -24.61 -0.05
N GLU A 59 15.28 -25.43 -0.85
CA GLU A 59 15.95 -26.38 -1.75
C GLU A 59 16.81 -25.64 -2.79
N LEU A 60 16.30 -24.55 -3.38
CA LEU A 60 17.09 -23.71 -4.30
C LEU A 60 18.27 -23.04 -3.59
N GLU A 61 18.10 -22.57 -2.34
CA GLU A 61 19.19 -22.02 -1.52
C GLU A 61 20.26 -23.08 -1.27
N GLY A 62 19.88 -24.32 -0.90
CA GLY A 62 20.80 -25.44 -0.73
C GLY A 62 21.57 -25.77 -2.00
N LEU A 63 20.88 -25.84 -3.15
CA LEU A 63 21.51 -26.09 -4.46
C LEU A 63 22.47 -24.97 -4.90
N SER A 64 22.33 -23.75 -4.34
CA SER A 64 23.22 -22.62 -4.60
C SER A 64 24.42 -22.55 -3.66
N ALA A 65 24.62 -23.53 -2.78
CA ALA A 65 25.73 -23.56 -1.81
C ALA A 65 27.09 -23.41 -2.54
N GLY A 66 27.96 -22.56 -1.99
CA GLY A 66 29.24 -22.23 -2.62
C GLY A 66 29.18 -21.26 -3.80
N GLY A 67 27.97 -20.99 -4.38
CA GLY A 67 27.83 -20.14 -5.54
C GLY A 67 28.21 -18.67 -5.32
N TYR A 68 28.27 -18.21 -4.07
CA TYR A 68 28.60 -16.81 -3.74
C TYR A 68 30.00 -16.39 -4.18
N GLN A 69 30.92 -17.32 -4.30
CA GLN A 69 32.31 -17.08 -4.72
C GLN A 69 32.42 -16.59 -6.18
N TYR A 70 31.42 -16.84 -7.01
CA TYR A 70 31.37 -16.36 -8.39
C TYR A 70 30.87 -14.92 -8.50
N PHE A 71 30.45 -14.29 -7.40
CA PHE A 71 29.88 -12.95 -7.37
C PHE A 71 30.74 -11.97 -6.58
N ARG A 72 30.80 -10.71 -7.04
CA ARG A 72 31.61 -9.65 -6.41
C ARG A 72 30.81 -8.71 -5.53
N CYS A 73 29.51 -8.59 -5.78
CA CYS A 73 28.65 -7.62 -5.14
C CYS A 73 27.63 -8.25 -4.19
N ILE A 74 27.24 -9.50 -4.37
CA ILE A 74 26.23 -10.15 -3.54
C ILE A 74 26.85 -11.24 -2.66
N SER A 75 26.19 -11.52 -1.53
CA SER A 75 26.58 -12.55 -0.57
C SER A 75 25.68 -13.77 -0.66
N ALA A 76 26.07 -14.88 -0.01
CA ALA A 76 25.23 -16.07 0.13
C ALA A 76 23.83 -15.74 0.68
N ALA A 77 23.72 -14.80 1.65
CA ALA A 77 22.44 -14.36 2.17
C ALA A 77 21.54 -13.69 1.11
N THR A 78 22.11 -12.95 0.14
CA THR A 78 21.38 -12.36 -0.98
C THR A 78 20.94 -13.41 -1.98
N ILE A 79 21.80 -14.41 -2.26
CA ILE A 79 21.44 -15.53 -3.12
C ILE A 79 20.26 -16.28 -2.51
N GLY A 80 20.32 -16.66 -1.22
CA GLY A 80 19.21 -17.33 -0.53
C GLY A 80 17.93 -16.48 -0.52
N ALA A 81 18.02 -15.19 -0.26
CA ALA A 81 16.87 -14.29 -0.33
C ALA A 81 16.26 -14.25 -1.75
N THR A 82 17.09 -14.29 -2.79
CA THR A 82 16.64 -14.32 -4.19
C THR A 82 15.93 -15.63 -4.51
N CYS A 83 16.45 -16.76 -4.07
CA CYS A 83 15.86 -18.09 -4.26
C CYS A 83 14.49 -18.19 -3.57
N GLN A 84 14.39 -17.73 -2.32
CA GLN A 84 13.13 -17.75 -1.59
C GLN A 84 12.07 -16.87 -2.26
N LEU A 85 12.42 -15.64 -2.62
CA LEU A 85 11.50 -14.73 -3.32
C LEU A 85 11.12 -15.24 -4.72
N TYR A 86 12.02 -15.91 -5.43
CA TYR A 86 11.71 -16.57 -6.69
C TYR A 86 10.65 -17.66 -6.48
N ALA A 87 10.84 -18.56 -5.51
CA ALA A 87 9.91 -19.66 -5.23
C ALA A 87 8.52 -19.13 -4.83
N ASP A 88 8.46 -18.08 -3.98
CA ASP A 88 7.21 -17.45 -3.58
C ASP A 88 6.48 -16.81 -4.77
N LYS A 89 7.19 -16.09 -5.63
CA LYS A 89 6.61 -15.48 -6.84
C LYS A 89 6.12 -16.52 -7.83
N ARG A 90 6.84 -17.64 -8.00
CA ARG A 90 6.42 -18.76 -8.84
C ARG A 90 5.13 -19.38 -8.29
N ARG A 91 5.07 -19.62 -6.98
CA ARG A 91 3.88 -20.18 -6.30
C ARG A 91 2.69 -19.25 -6.48
N ALA A 92 2.85 -17.96 -6.22
CA ALA A 92 1.79 -16.96 -6.38
C ALA A 92 1.29 -16.84 -7.83
N ALA A 93 2.20 -16.96 -8.81
CA ALA A 93 1.86 -16.92 -10.22
C ALA A 93 1.23 -18.23 -10.75
N LYS A 94 1.28 -19.32 -9.96
CA LYS A 94 0.83 -20.67 -10.37
C LYS A 94 1.45 -21.13 -11.71
N ARG A 95 2.72 -20.84 -11.95
CA ARG A 95 3.44 -21.15 -13.21
C ARG A 95 4.67 -21.98 -12.96
N ALA A 96 5.00 -22.87 -13.88
CA ALA A 96 6.22 -23.66 -13.84
C ALA A 96 7.49 -22.80 -14.00
N ARG A 97 7.38 -21.78 -14.84
CA ARG A 97 8.47 -20.85 -15.16
C ARG A 97 7.98 -19.40 -15.10
N LEU A 98 8.85 -18.53 -14.55
CA LEU A 98 8.64 -17.08 -14.55
C LEU A 98 9.39 -16.43 -15.72
N ARG A 99 9.09 -15.14 -15.95
CA ARG A 99 9.80 -14.36 -16.95
C ARG A 99 11.28 -14.20 -16.57
N TRP A 100 12.17 -14.39 -17.54
CA TRP A 100 13.59 -14.13 -17.41
C TRP A 100 13.86 -12.66 -17.09
N ARG A 101 14.85 -12.42 -16.22
CA ARG A 101 15.32 -11.07 -15.95
C ARG A 101 16.44 -10.72 -16.91
N ARG A 102 16.34 -9.54 -17.54
CA ARG A 102 17.30 -9.04 -18.52
C ARG A 102 18.14 -7.93 -17.92
N SER A 103 19.46 -8.01 -18.02
CA SER A 103 20.40 -7.02 -17.49
C SER A 103 20.70 -5.87 -18.45
N GLY A 104 20.39 -6.03 -19.74
CA GLY A 104 20.64 -5.04 -20.79
C GLY A 104 19.50 -4.93 -21.82
N GLY A 105 19.70 -4.04 -22.80
CA GLY A 105 18.77 -3.81 -23.92
C GLY A 105 17.52 -3.00 -23.55
N SER A 106 16.64 -2.84 -24.54
CA SER A 106 15.40 -2.04 -24.42
C SER A 106 14.39 -2.59 -23.41
N HIS A 107 14.43 -3.89 -23.19
CA HIS A 107 13.57 -4.62 -22.24
C HIS A 107 14.28 -4.99 -20.92
N ARG A 108 15.32 -4.22 -20.54
CA ARG A 108 16.02 -4.43 -19.29
C ARG A 108 15.07 -4.44 -18.10
N SER A 109 15.24 -5.41 -17.20
CA SER A 109 14.54 -5.47 -15.92
C SER A 109 15.01 -4.35 -15.01
N LEU A 110 14.10 -3.76 -14.23
CA LEU A 110 14.49 -2.79 -13.21
C LEU A 110 15.40 -3.47 -12.18
N GLY A 111 16.42 -2.73 -11.72
CA GLY A 111 17.37 -3.22 -10.74
C GLY A 111 16.67 -3.56 -9.43
N TRP A 112 17.10 -4.67 -8.82
CA TRP A 112 16.56 -5.17 -7.57
C TRP A 112 17.60 -6.02 -6.86
N VAL A 113 17.81 -5.75 -5.56
CA VAL A 113 18.81 -6.44 -4.74
C VAL A 113 18.20 -6.72 -3.36
N PRO A 114 17.72 -7.95 -3.09
CA PRO A 114 17.10 -8.31 -1.82
C PRO A 114 18.15 -8.57 -0.74
N PHE A 115 17.71 -8.46 0.52
CA PHE A 115 18.52 -8.81 1.68
C PHE A 115 17.67 -9.36 2.83
N LYS A 116 18.29 -10.25 3.62
CA LYS A 116 17.69 -10.78 4.87
C LYS A 116 17.86 -9.78 6.01
N ALA A 117 17.05 -9.89 7.06
CA ALA A 117 17.08 -8.99 8.23
C ALA A 117 18.46 -8.95 8.91
N THR A 118 19.14 -10.09 8.97
CA THR A 118 20.46 -10.22 9.58
C THR A 118 21.57 -9.49 8.84
N SER A 119 21.34 -9.15 7.56
CA SER A 119 22.36 -8.54 6.68
C SER A 119 22.41 -7.02 6.76
N ILE A 120 21.38 -6.36 7.28
CA ILE A 120 21.28 -4.90 7.33
C ILE A 120 21.47 -4.37 8.74
N ARG A 121 22.28 -3.32 8.88
CA ARG A 121 22.48 -2.59 10.13
C ARG A 121 22.46 -1.10 9.89
N ARG A 122 21.96 -0.32 10.84
CA ARG A 122 22.07 1.12 10.82
C ARG A 122 23.51 1.56 11.17
N LYS A 123 23.99 2.61 10.52
CA LYS A 123 25.27 3.29 10.82
C LYS A 123 25.09 4.81 10.70
N GLY A 124 24.70 5.47 11.79
CA GLY A 124 24.41 6.91 11.78
C GLY A 124 23.33 7.26 10.75
N LYS A 125 23.65 8.22 9.84
CA LYS A 125 22.78 8.66 8.74
C LYS A 125 22.82 7.75 7.50
N ALA A 126 23.23 6.49 7.67
CA ALA A 126 23.38 5.52 6.59
C ALA A 126 22.98 4.10 7.04
N VAL A 127 22.90 3.17 6.11
CA VAL A 127 22.76 1.75 6.39
C VAL A 127 24.00 1.00 5.91
N ARG A 128 24.45 0.01 6.67
CA ARG A 128 25.52 -0.91 6.30
C ARG A 128 24.92 -2.23 5.82
N LEU A 129 25.33 -2.66 4.64
CA LEU A 129 24.93 -3.92 4.02
C LEU A 129 26.06 -4.41 3.09
N PHE A 130 26.29 -5.71 2.98
CA PHE A 130 27.34 -6.28 2.15
C PHE A 130 28.74 -5.70 2.41
N GLY A 131 29.06 -5.39 3.65
CA GLY A 131 30.32 -4.72 4.00
C GLY A 131 30.39 -3.23 3.62
N LYS A 132 29.42 -2.72 2.84
CA LYS A 132 29.37 -1.33 2.35
C LYS A 132 28.39 -0.46 3.13
N THR A 133 28.63 0.84 3.10
CA THR A 133 27.76 1.85 3.68
C THR A 133 27.01 2.58 2.57
N PHE A 134 25.68 2.62 2.69
CA PHE A 134 24.78 3.27 1.75
C PHE A 134 24.14 4.48 2.42
N ARG A 135 24.48 5.67 1.93
CA ARG A 135 23.83 6.92 2.39
C ARG A 135 22.45 7.02 1.77
N VAL A 136 21.47 7.41 2.57
CA VAL A 136 20.09 7.60 2.14
C VAL A 136 19.61 8.99 2.48
N PHE A 137 18.59 9.47 1.78
CA PHE A 137 17.88 10.69 2.15
C PHE A 137 16.91 10.34 3.27
N ASP A 138 16.66 11.27 4.19
CA ASP A 138 15.74 11.11 5.31
C ASP A 138 16.04 9.87 6.20
N ALA A 139 17.32 9.70 6.54
CA ALA A 139 17.76 8.61 7.39
C ALA A 139 17.17 8.66 8.81
N ALA A 140 16.70 9.83 9.26
CA ALA A 140 16.04 10.01 10.55
C ALA A 140 14.76 9.17 10.69
N SER A 141 14.07 8.87 9.58
CA SER A 141 12.90 7.98 9.58
C SER A 141 13.21 6.52 9.99
N LEU A 142 14.49 6.18 10.14
CA LEU A 142 14.97 4.90 10.66
C LEU A 142 15.41 4.97 12.14
N ASP A 143 15.21 6.12 12.81
CA ASP A 143 15.57 6.26 14.22
C ASP A 143 14.64 5.45 15.12
N GLY A 144 15.22 4.75 16.07
CA GLY A 144 14.48 3.98 17.07
C GLY A 144 13.71 2.76 16.53
N VAL A 145 13.89 2.36 15.25
CA VAL A 145 13.17 1.21 14.68
C VAL A 145 14.10 0.05 14.35
N ALA A 146 13.61 -1.18 14.58
CA ALA A 146 14.33 -2.40 14.20
C ALA A 146 14.20 -2.67 12.70
N LEU A 147 15.35 -2.69 12.00
CA LEU A 147 15.39 -3.01 10.56
C LEU A 147 15.20 -4.52 10.38
N LYS A 148 14.31 -4.88 9.46
CA LYS A 148 14.03 -6.26 9.05
C LYS A 148 14.47 -6.49 7.60
N ALA A 149 14.00 -7.57 6.97
CA ALA A 149 14.31 -7.85 5.56
C ALA A 149 13.77 -6.76 4.63
N GLY A 150 14.37 -6.68 3.43
CA GLY A 150 13.99 -5.70 2.43
C GLY A 150 14.73 -5.85 1.12
N CYS A 151 14.77 -4.78 0.34
CA CYS A 151 15.52 -4.74 -0.91
C CYS A 151 15.96 -3.33 -1.27
N PHE A 152 17.01 -3.23 -2.09
CA PHE A 152 17.20 -2.07 -2.94
C PHE A 152 16.42 -2.26 -4.23
N ALA A 153 15.64 -1.27 -4.65
CA ALA A 153 14.83 -1.32 -5.85
C ALA A 153 15.07 -0.09 -6.72
N GLN A 154 15.25 -0.30 -8.03
CA GLN A 154 15.41 0.76 -9.01
C GLN A 154 14.06 1.17 -9.58
N ASP A 155 13.80 2.47 -9.66
CA ASP A 155 12.62 2.97 -10.34
C ASP A 155 12.82 3.11 -11.87
N ALA A 156 11.72 3.38 -12.58
CA ALA A 156 11.71 3.48 -14.04
C ALA A 156 12.58 4.63 -14.60
N VAL A 157 13.05 5.54 -13.76
CA VAL A 157 13.92 6.67 -14.13
C VAL A 157 15.38 6.41 -13.80
N GLY A 158 15.66 5.29 -13.10
CA GLY A 158 17.00 4.87 -12.72
C GLY A 158 17.41 5.24 -11.30
N ASP A 159 16.54 5.90 -10.51
CA ASP A 159 16.81 6.17 -9.11
C ASP A 159 16.71 4.88 -8.27
N TRP A 160 17.58 4.73 -7.28
CA TRP A 160 17.59 3.63 -6.36
C TRP A 160 16.96 3.98 -5.01
N TRP A 161 16.22 3.03 -4.46
CA TRP A 161 15.48 3.15 -3.22
C TRP A 161 15.80 1.99 -2.31
N LEU A 162 16.06 2.27 -1.05
CA LEU A 162 16.04 1.29 0.02
C LEU A 162 14.58 1.10 0.45
N CYS A 163 14.07 -0.10 0.28
CA CYS A 163 12.77 -0.53 0.77
C CYS A 163 13.02 -1.53 1.91
N VAL A 164 12.83 -1.12 3.14
CA VAL A 164 13.12 -1.94 4.32
C VAL A 164 11.89 -2.07 5.20
N SER A 165 11.58 -3.30 5.60
CA SER A 165 10.55 -3.54 6.61
C SER A 165 11.11 -3.14 7.98
N VAL A 166 10.32 -2.38 8.73
CA VAL A 166 10.65 -1.98 10.11
C VAL A 166 9.54 -2.43 11.04
N ALA A 167 9.91 -2.84 12.23
CA ALA A 167 8.98 -3.08 13.31
C ALA A 167 8.81 -1.79 14.11
N SER A 168 7.57 -1.40 14.37
CA SER A 168 7.22 -0.23 15.17
C SER A 168 6.18 -0.65 16.20
N PRO A 169 6.27 -0.17 17.45
CA PRO A 169 5.20 -0.40 18.42
C PRO A 169 3.89 0.19 17.87
N VAL A 170 2.79 -0.44 18.23
CA VAL A 170 1.44 0.10 18.00
C VAL A 170 1.13 1.04 19.14
N ASP A 171 0.63 2.24 18.85
CA ASP A 171 0.13 3.14 19.88
C ASP A 171 -1.08 2.51 20.57
N GLU A 172 -1.27 2.78 21.85
CA GLU A 172 -2.41 2.28 22.59
C GLU A 172 -3.71 2.82 22.03
N ALA A 173 -4.74 1.97 21.96
CA ALA A 173 -6.06 2.37 21.52
C ALA A 173 -6.59 3.45 22.47
N ARG A 174 -7.14 4.54 21.93
CA ARG A 174 -7.84 5.53 22.76
C ARG A 174 -9.20 4.98 23.19
N PRO A 175 -9.71 5.40 24.39
CA PRO A 175 -11.02 4.97 24.87
C PRO A 175 -12.16 5.33 23.88
N ALA A 176 -13.24 4.56 23.92
CA ALA A 176 -14.32 4.54 22.93
C ALA A 176 -15.22 5.80 22.82
N ALA A 177 -14.94 6.88 23.53
CA ALA A 177 -15.71 8.15 23.47
C ALA A 177 -15.26 9.10 22.37
N SER A 178 -14.77 8.61 21.28
CA SER A 178 -13.91 9.33 20.33
C SER A 178 -14.64 9.67 19.04
N PRO A 179 -14.29 10.80 18.36
CA PRO A 179 -15.00 11.27 17.18
C PRO A 179 -14.92 10.25 16.03
N ILE A 180 -16.09 9.96 15.44
CA ILE A 180 -16.24 9.11 14.27
C ILE A 180 -16.35 9.99 13.04
N VAL A 181 -15.64 9.65 11.96
CA VAL A 181 -15.77 10.31 10.66
C VAL A 181 -16.14 9.30 9.57
N GLY A 182 -17.12 9.68 8.74
CA GLY A 182 -17.41 9.01 7.48
C GLY A 182 -16.65 9.67 6.32
N VAL A 183 -16.21 8.88 5.37
CA VAL A 183 -15.44 9.33 4.19
C VAL A 183 -16.11 8.79 2.93
N ASP A 184 -16.74 9.66 2.17
CA ASP A 184 -17.26 9.39 0.83
C ASP A 184 -16.16 9.59 -0.22
N LEU A 185 -16.04 8.66 -1.19
CA LEU A 185 -15.01 8.69 -2.22
C LEU A 185 -15.59 9.09 -3.57
N GLY A 186 -15.14 10.21 -4.13
CA GLY A 186 -15.67 10.80 -5.34
C GLY A 186 -14.62 11.11 -6.42
N LEU A 187 -15.08 11.55 -7.60
CA LEU A 187 -14.22 11.97 -8.71
C LEU A 187 -14.04 13.49 -8.77
N LYS A 188 -15.01 14.28 -8.28
CA LYS A 188 -14.90 15.74 -8.16
C LYS A 188 -13.98 16.11 -7.00
N ASP A 189 -14.29 15.62 -5.83
CA ASP A 189 -13.41 15.56 -4.69
C ASP A 189 -12.99 14.10 -4.48
N ILE A 190 -11.71 13.85 -4.26
CA ILE A 190 -11.19 12.48 -4.07
C ILE A 190 -11.83 11.84 -2.84
N ALA A 191 -12.07 12.64 -1.82
CA ALA A 191 -12.73 12.26 -0.58
C ALA A 191 -13.45 13.46 0.04
N THR A 192 -14.63 13.22 0.59
CA THR A 192 -15.41 14.19 1.39
C THR A 192 -15.72 13.56 2.74
N THR A 193 -15.50 14.29 3.83
CA THR A 193 -15.79 13.80 5.18
C THR A 193 -17.20 14.19 5.64
N SER A 194 -17.72 13.50 6.65
CA SER A 194 -18.99 13.83 7.31
C SER A 194 -19.02 15.25 7.90
N ASP A 195 -17.85 15.79 8.22
CA ASP A 195 -17.68 17.13 8.81
C ASP A 195 -17.47 18.22 7.74
N GLY A 196 -17.49 17.84 6.46
CA GLY A 196 -17.36 18.76 5.33
C GLY A 196 -15.93 18.99 4.83
N ASP A 197 -14.91 18.42 5.44
CA ASP A 197 -13.55 18.46 4.91
C ASP A 197 -13.47 17.74 3.55
N ARG A 198 -12.70 18.32 2.62
CA ARG A 198 -12.58 17.79 1.26
C ARG A 198 -11.13 17.61 0.85
N LEU A 199 -10.85 16.53 0.18
CA LEU A 199 -9.64 16.35 -0.62
C LEU A 199 -9.99 16.57 -2.09
N ALA A 200 -9.73 17.75 -2.58
CA ALA A 200 -10.02 18.11 -3.98
C ALA A 200 -9.27 17.19 -4.97
N ALA A 201 -9.89 16.95 -6.13
CA ALA A 201 -9.22 16.25 -7.22
C ALA A 201 -8.05 17.09 -7.73
N GLY A 202 -6.82 16.63 -7.44
CA GLY A 202 -5.59 17.34 -7.80
C GLY A 202 -5.25 17.29 -9.29
N LEU A 203 -6.05 16.58 -10.12
CA LEU A 203 -5.82 16.37 -11.56
C LEU A 203 -4.36 16.05 -11.89
N PHE A 204 -3.71 15.26 -11.03
CA PHE A 204 -2.26 15.04 -11.03
C PHE A 204 -1.73 14.52 -12.37
N TYR A 205 -2.46 13.60 -13.00
CA TYR A 205 -2.16 13.11 -14.34
C TYR A 205 -2.77 14.00 -15.42
N ARG A 206 -4.07 14.35 -15.30
CA ARG A 206 -4.78 15.15 -16.31
C ARG A 206 -4.13 16.51 -16.52
N GLY A 207 -3.65 17.17 -15.46
CA GLY A 207 -2.98 18.48 -15.55
C GLY A 207 -1.65 18.46 -16.32
N ILE A 208 -1.07 17.27 -16.54
CA ILE A 208 0.19 17.14 -17.30
C ILE A 208 0.08 16.17 -18.49
N GLU A 209 -1.12 15.69 -18.81
CA GLU A 209 -1.36 14.69 -19.86
C GLU A 209 -0.89 15.16 -21.23
N SER A 210 -1.15 16.41 -21.59
CA SER A 210 -0.69 17.02 -22.86
C SER A 210 0.84 17.01 -22.99
N ARG A 211 1.55 17.32 -21.90
CA ARG A 211 3.02 17.31 -21.84
C ARG A 211 3.58 15.88 -21.95
N ILE A 212 2.90 14.90 -21.35
CA ILE A 212 3.26 13.49 -21.48
C ILE A 212 3.09 13.06 -22.95
N ALA A 213 1.94 13.35 -23.56
CA ALA A 213 1.67 13.02 -24.95
C ALA A 213 2.68 13.69 -25.90
N GLN A 214 3.04 14.95 -25.68
CA GLN A 214 4.08 15.66 -26.45
C GLN A 214 5.44 14.97 -26.32
N ALA A 215 5.87 14.62 -25.09
CA ALA A 215 7.13 13.92 -24.85
C ALA A 215 7.16 12.55 -25.53
N GLN A 216 6.01 11.83 -25.55
CA GLN A 216 5.87 10.54 -26.22
C GLN A 216 5.97 10.68 -27.74
N ARG A 217 5.25 11.64 -28.36
CA ARG A 217 5.33 11.89 -29.81
C ARG A 217 6.75 12.24 -30.28
N ARG A 218 7.50 13.00 -29.46
CA ARG A 218 8.90 13.36 -29.74
C ARG A 218 9.91 12.26 -29.41
N GLY A 219 9.46 11.06 -28.98
CA GLY A 219 10.35 9.97 -28.60
C GLY A 219 11.12 10.19 -27.30
N HIS A 220 10.83 11.24 -26.55
CA HIS A 220 11.51 11.61 -25.29
C HIS A 220 11.05 10.73 -24.12
N LYS A 221 11.28 9.42 -24.22
CA LYS A 221 10.83 8.39 -23.24
C LYS A 221 11.21 8.71 -21.80
N ARG A 222 12.42 9.28 -21.58
CA ARG A 222 12.93 9.62 -20.25
C ARG A 222 12.14 10.79 -19.63
N GLN A 223 11.77 11.77 -20.44
CA GLN A 223 10.93 12.91 -20.02
C GLN A 223 9.52 12.47 -19.68
N ALA A 224 8.89 11.64 -20.53
CA ALA A 224 7.56 11.07 -20.25
C ALA A 224 7.54 10.31 -18.90
N LYS A 225 8.54 9.44 -18.65
CA LYS A 225 8.68 8.74 -17.37
C LYS A 225 8.82 9.69 -16.18
N ARG A 226 9.58 10.80 -16.31
CA ARG A 226 9.72 11.82 -15.25
C ARG A 226 8.40 12.51 -14.94
N LEU A 227 7.61 12.83 -15.96
CA LEU A 227 6.29 13.45 -15.81
C LEU A 227 5.31 12.50 -15.10
N HIS A 228 5.22 11.24 -15.52
CA HIS A 228 4.41 10.22 -14.83
C HIS A 228 4.81 10.09 -13.35
N ARG A 229 6.12 10.07 -13.07
CA ARG A 229 6.62 10.02 -11.69
C ARG A 229 6.23 11.25 -10.88
N LYS A 230 6.25 12.45 -11.50
CA LYS A 230 5.83 13.69 -10.83
C LYS A 230 4.36 13.61 -10.42
N ALA A 231 3.46 13.23 -11.34
CA ALA A 231 2.04 13.05 -11.04
C ALA A 231 1.81 12.03 -9.90
N ALA A 232 2.47 10.87 -9.98
CA ALA A 232 2.34 9.84 -8.96
C ALA A 232 2.79 10.32 -7.57
N ARG A 233 3.88 11.10 -7.49
CA ARG A 233 4.39 11.64 -6.22
C ARG A 233 3.48 12.72 -5.65
N GLN A 234 2.97 13.63 -6.48
CA GLN A 234 2.04 14.66 -6.04
C GLN A 234 0.76 14.05 -5.48
N ARG A 235 0.19 13.04 -6.18
CA ARG A 235 -0.96 12.30 -5.70
C ARG A 235 -0.66 11.61 -4.36
N GLN A 236 0.45 10.90 -4.28
CA GLN A 236 0.85 10.20 -3.07
C GLN A 236 1.01 11.16 -1.88
N ASP A 237 1.63 12.33 -2.07
CA ASP A 237 1.80 13.35 -1.04
C ASP A 237 0.47 13.88 -0.53
N ALA A 238 -0.45 14.24 -1.44
CA ALA A 238 -1.78 14.72 -1.08
C ALA A 238 -2.57 13.68 -0.26
N LEU A 239 -2.58 12.41 -0.72
CA LEU A 239 -3.23 11.32 -0.02
C LEU A 239 -2.57 11.04 1.35
N HIS A 240 -1.25 11.13 1.45
CA HIS A 240 -0.54 10.97 2.72
C HIS A 240 -0.87 12.07 3.73
N LYS A 241 -0.96 13.33 3.29
CA LYS A 241 -1.34 14.45 4.14
C LYS A 241 -2.76 14.29 4.65
N PHE A 242 -3.70 14.01 3.74
CA PHE A 242 -5.11 13.82 4.10
C PHE A 242 -5.32 12.63 5.04
N SER A 243 -4.79 11.46 4.72
CA SER A 243 -4.92 10.28 5.57
C SER A 243 -4.24 10.47 6.94
N ARG A 244 -3.15 11.25 7.04
CA ARG A 244 -2.53 11.59 8.32
C ARG A 244 -3.40 12.53 9.13
N LYS A 245 -4.00 13.54 8.48
CA LYS A 245 -4.97 14.45 9.12
C LYS A 245 -6.10 13.66 9.78
N LEU A 246 -6.75 12.76 9.03
CA LEU A 246 -7.86 11.96 9.54
C LEU A 246 -7.44 11.07 10.73
N VAL A 247 -6.35 10.34 10.61
CA VAL A 247 -5.86 9.46 11.70
C VAL A 247 -5.47 10.24 12.97
N ASN A 248 -5.03 11.49 12.84
CA ASN A 248 -4.71 12.33 13.99
C ASN A 248 -5.96 12.90 14.67
N GLN A 249 -7.03 13.15 13.91
CA GLN A 249 -8.25 13.81 14.41
C GLN A 249 -9.32 12.84 14.91
N TYR A 250 -9.43 11.65 14.29
CA TYR A 250 -10.52 10.71 14.55
C TYR A 250 -9.99 9.37 15.04
N ASP A 251 -10.76 8.73 15.92
CA ASP A 251 -10.42 7.41 16.43
C ASP A 251 -11.13 6.30 15.65
N VAL A 252 -12.25 6.63 15.02
CA VAL A 252 -12.96 5.75 14.09
C VAL A 252 -13.12 6.45 12.75
N ILE A 253 -12.61 5.81 11.70
CA ILE A 253 -12.68 6.30 10.32
C ILE A 253 -13.43 5.27 9.49
N VAL A 254 -14.58 5.65 8.94
CA VAL A 254 -15.42 4.76 8.13
C VAL A 254 -15.35 5.22 6.68
N VAL A 255 -14.95 4.31 5.79
CA VAL A 255 -14.71 4.63 4.37
C VAL A 255 -15.66 3.84 3.49
N GLY A 256 -16.25 4.48 2.51
CA GLY A 256 -17.08 3.81 1.50
C GLY A 256 -16.30 2.81 0.62
N ASP A 257 -16.98 1.77 0.13
CA ASP A 257 -16.39 0.66 -0.64
C ASP A 257 -16.40 0.89 -2.16
N VAL A 258 -16.40 2.15 -2.62
CA VAL A 258 -16.48 2.47 -4.06
C VAL A 258 -15.65 1.52 -4.93
N SER A 259 -16.29 0.91 -5.93
CA SER A 259 -15.65 -0.09 -6.78
C SER A 259 -14.89 0.56 -7.94
N SER A 260 -13.59 0.81 -7.73
CA SER A 260 -12.68 1.30 -8.79
C SER A 260 -12.73 0.46 -10.09
N PRO A 261 -12.73 -0.89 -10.05
CA PRO A 261 -12.81 -1.69 -11.27
C PRO A 261 -14.12 -1.52 -12.06
N LYS A 262 -15.26 -1.37 -11.38
CA LYS A 262 -16.55 -1.14 -12.05
C LYS A 262 -16.56 0.21 -12.77
N LEU A 263 -16.10 1.27 -12.12
CA LEU A 263 -16.04 2.62 -12.70
C LEU A 263 -15.00 2.73 -13.82
N ALA A 264 -13.89 2.02 -13.73
CA ALA A 264 -12.88 1.97 -14.81
C ALA A 264 -13.44 1.39 -16.12
N ARG A 265 -14.34 0.39 -16.03
CA ARG A 265 -14.97 -0.25 -17.19
C ARG A 265 -15.94 0.66 -17.95
N VAL A 266 -16.53 1.66 -17.28
CA VAL A 266 -17.48 2.59 -17.91
C VAL A 266 -16.81 3.87 -18.45
N GLY A 267 -15.54 3.81 -18.84
CA GLY A 267 -14.82 4.91 -19.49
C GLY A 267 -14.16 5.92 -18.54
N MET A 268 -14.33 5.79 -17.22
CA MET A 268 -13.75 6.70 -16.24
C MET A 268 -12.37 6.26 -15.73
N GLY A 269 -11.72 5.30 -16.38
CA GLY A 269 -10.49 4.67 -15.91
C GLY A 269 -9.37 5.63 -15.56
N LYS A 270 -9.14 6.67 -16.39
CA LYS A 270 -8.09 7.68 -16.12
C LYS A 270 -8.39 8.48 -14.84
N ALA A 271 -9.64 8.92 -14.65
CA ALA A 271 -10.04 9.69 -13.49
C ALA A 271 -9.97 8.85 -12.19
N VAL A 272 -10.44 7.60 -12.25
CA VAL A 272 -10.37 6.64 -11.14
C VAL A 272 -8.93 6.33 -10.74
N LEU A 273 -8.03 6.12 -11.72
CA LEU A 273 -6.62 5.91 -11.46
C LEU A 273 -5.93 7.17 -10.91
N ASP A 274 -6.38 8.36 -11.33
CA ASP A 274 -5.82 9.62 -10.85
C ASP A 274 -6.31 9.98 -9.43
N SER A 275 -7.51 9.57 -9.02
CA SER A 275 -7.99 9.76 -7.67
C SER A 275 -7.25 8.92 -6.62
N GLY A 276 -6.82 7.71 -6.96
CA GLY A 276 -6.00 6.89 -6.07
C GLY A 276 -6.72 6.34 -4.83
N TRP A 277 -8.03 6.08 -4.89
CA TRP A 277 -8.85 5.59 -3.76
C TRP A 277 -8.30 4.35 -3.07
N GLY A 278 -7.81 3.36 -3.84
CA GLY A 278 -7.17 2.18 -3.27
C GLY A 278 -5.95 2.51 -2.43
N MET A 279 -5.16 3.51 -2.86
CA MET A 279 -4.00 4.00 -2.11
C MET A 279 -4.45 4.72 -0.82
N LEU A 280 -5.49 5.54 -0.88
CA LEU A 280 -6.04 6.23 0.30
C LEU A 280 -6.53 5.22 1.35
N ARG A 281 -7.33 4.22 0.94
CA ARG A 281 -7.79 3.15 1.84
C ARG A 281 -6.61 2.41 2.48
N THR A 282 -5.63 2.00 1.68
CA THR A 282 -4.43 1.34 2.20
C THR A 282 -3.70 2.21 3.22
N GLN A 283 -3.59 3.52 2.95
CA GLN A 283 -2.94 4.46 3.86
C GLN A 283 -3.71 4.65 5.16
N LEU A 284 -5.04 4.72 5.12
CA LEU A 284 -5.89 4.80 6.31
C LEU A 284 -5.77 3.54 7.15
N LEU A 285 -5.87 2.35 6.54
CA LEU A 285 -5.77 1.08 7.24
C LEU A 285 -4.46 0.94 8.02
N TYR A 286 -3.29 1.06 7.36
CA TYR A 286 -2.03 0.85 8.08
C TYR A 286 -1.69 1.99 9.06
N LYS A 287 -2.07 3.24 8.74
CA LYS A 287 -1.85 4.37 9.66
C LYS A 287 -2.79 4.31 10.86
N GLY A 288 -4.04 3.93 10.63
CA GLY A 288 -5.02 3.69 11.68
C GLY A 288 -4.53 2.61 12.63
N GLN A 289 -4.16 1.44 12.10
CA GLN A 289 -3.61 0.35 12.90
C GLN A 289 -2.36 0.79 13.69
N GLN A 290 -1.46 1.58 13.10
CA GLN A 290 -0.26 2.08 13.77
C GLN A 290 -0.59 3.03 14.94
N ALA A 291 -1.61 3.86 14.77
CA ALA A 291 -2.03 4.87 15.76
C ALA A 291 -3.12 4.36 16.73
N GLY A 292 -3.41 3.05 16.73
CA GLY A 292 -4.48 2.49 17.55
C GLY A 292 -5.88 3.00 17.17
N ARG A 293 -6.08 3.39 15.88
CA ARG A 293 -7.37 3.87 15.37
C ARG A 293 -8.10 2.75 14.65
N ARG A 294 -9.40 2.78 14.71
CA ARG A 294 -10.25 1.84 13.98
C ARG A 294 -10.59 2.39 12.60
N VAL A 295 -10.40 1.58 11.56
CA VAL A 295 -10.74 1.92 10.18
C VAL A 295 -11.63 0.84 9.60
N GLU A 296 -12.85 1.19 9.22
CA GLU A 296 -13.85 0.28 8.67
C GLU A 296 -14.16 0.65 7.22
N ILE A 297 -14.44 -0.36 6.39
CA ILE A 297 -14.90 -0.18 5.02
C ILE A 297 -16.34 -0.68 4.95
N VAL A 298 -17.26 0.22 4.55
CA VAL A 298 -18.70 -0.07 4.49
C VAL A 298 -19.25 0.10 3.09
N SER A 299 -20.38 -0.58 2.81
CA SER A 299 -21.05 -0.44 1.52
C SER A 299 -21.66 0.96 1.34
N GLU A 300 -21.39 1.56 0.18
CA GLU A 300 -21.95 2.87 -0.21
C GLU A 300 -23.38 2.79 -0.76
N ARG A 301 -24.02 1.61 -0.74
CA ARG A 301 -25.35 1.46 -1.31
C ARG A 301 -26.34 2.43 -0.67
N ASN A 302 -26.99 3.25 -1.51
CA ASN A 302 -27.99 4.28 -1.13
C ASN A 302 -27.47 5.42 -0.26
N THR A 303 -26.19 5.54 0.09
CA THR A 303 -25.69 6.61 0.96
C THR A 303 -25.91 8.01 0.38
N THR A 304 -25.89 8.19 -0.94
CA THR A 304 -26.18 9.44 -1.62
C THR A 304 -27.68 9.76 -1.71
N ARG A 305 -28.55 8.75 -1.58
CA ARG A 305 -30.01 8.86 -1.72
C ARG A 305 -30.72 8.99 -0.39
N ALA A 306 -30.22 8.34 0.64
CA ALA A 306 -30.79 8.41 1.97
C ALA A 306 -30.50 9.78 2.59
N CYS A 307 -31.52 10.42 3.15
CA CYS A 307 -31.34 11.62 3.93
C CYS A 307 -30.62 11.28 5.24
N SER A 308 -29.50 11.92 5.54
CA SER A 308 -28.74 11.67 6.77
C SER A 308 -29.47 12.14 8.04
N GLY A 309 -30.52 12.97 7.91
CA GLY A 309 -31.36 13.40 9.04
C GLY A 309 -32.49 12.42 9.38
N CYS A 310 -33.26 11.96 8.38
CA CYS A 310 -34.43 11.12 8.63
C CYS A 310 -34.38 9.70 8.03
N GLY A 311 -33.37 9.38 7.23
CA GLY A 311 -33.22 8.06 6.60
C GLY A 311 -34.05 7.83 5.33
N CYS A 312 -34.99 8.71 4.98
CA CYS A 312 -35.84 8.55 3.80
C CYS A 312 -35.05 8.64 2.49
N LEU A 313 -35.41 7.81 1.51
CA LEU A 313 -34.73 7.73 0.19
C LEU A 313 -35.25 8.81 -0.78
N THR A 314 -35.06 10.09 -0.44
CA THR A 314 -35.56 11.25 -1.20
C THR A 314 -34.47 11.95 -2.01
N GLY A 315 -33.22 11.54 -1.87
CA GLY A 315 -32.08 12.16 -2.55
C GLY A 315 -31.96 11.82 -4.04
N PRO A 316 -31.11 12.54 -4.76
CA PRO A 316 -30.93 12.40 -6.21
C PRO A 316 -30.59 10.97 -6.64
N ALA A 317 -31.28 10.49 -7.67
CA ALA A 317 -31.14 9.13 -8.19
C ALA A 317 -30.85 9.09 -9.69
N GLY A 318 -30.31 8.00 -10.18
CA GLY A 318 -30.04 7.77 -11.60
C GLY A 318 -28.93 8.67 -12.18
N ARG A 319 -28.83 8.68 -13.51
CA ARG A 319 -27.79 9.46 -14.26
C ARG A 319 -27.96 10.96 -14.09
N THR A 320 -29.18 11.46 -14.13
CA THR A 320 -29.52 12.88 -13.96
C THR A 320 -29.18 13.36 -12.56
N GLY A 321 -29.39 12.54 -11.54
CA GLY A 321 -29.03 12.82 -10.16
C GLY A 321 -27.52 12.98 -9.91
N LEU A 322 -26.66 12.53 -10.83
CA LEU A 322 -25.20 12.68 -10.68
C LEU A 322 -24.76 14.16 -10.73
N ALA A 323 -25.48 15.02 -11.42
CA ALA A 323 -25.16 16.44 -11.52
C ALA A 323 -25.65 17.25 -10.30
N VAL A 324 -26.65 16.74 -9.56
CA VAL A 324 -27.25 17.43 -8.41
C VAL A 324 -26.29 17.37 -7.22
N ARG A 325 -25.85 18.54 -6.73
CA ARG A 325 -24.92 18.65 -5.60
C ARG A 325 -25.58 19.06 -4.31
N ALA A 326 -26.58 19.93 -4.40
CA ALA A 326 -27.40 20.36 -3.28
C ALA A 326 -28.84 19.90 -3.50
N TRP A 327 -29.51 19.41 -2.46
CA TRP A 327 -30.86 18.95 -2.53
C TRP A 327 -31.56 19.09 -1.16
N ARG A 328 -32.89 19.21 -1.19
CA ARG A 328 -33.73 19.28 0.00
C ARG A 328 -34.53 18.00 0.16
N CYS A 329 -34.51 17.41 1.36
CA CYS A 329 -35.30 16.24 1.65
C CYS A 329 -36.80 16.54 1.62
N SER A 330 -37.57 15.85 0.79
CA SER A 330 -39.03 16.01 0.72
C SER A 330 -39.77 15.50 1.95
N ALA A 331 -39.16 14.65 2.76
CA ALA A 331 -39.78 14.07 3.95
C ALA A 331 -39.58 14.95 5.21
N CYS A 332 -38.38 15.51 5.43
CA CYS A 332 -38.06 16.26 6.65
C CYS A 332 -37.62 17.71 6.40
N GLY A 333 -37.52 18.15 5.15
CA GLY A 333 -37.13 19.51 4.78
C GLY A 333 -35.62 19.82 4.92
N ALA A 334 -34.79 18.92 5.41
CA ALA A 334 -33.37 19.15 5.60
C ALA A 334 -32.64 19.39 4.27
N GLU A 335 -31.75 20.37 4.26
CA GLU A 335 -30.90 20.69 3.11
C GLU A 335 -29.57 19.95 3.21
N HIS A 336 -29.12 19.41 2.09
CA HIS A 336 -27.93 18.58 2.02
C HIS A 336 -27.00 18.97 0.86
N ASP A 337 -25.70 19.05 1.16
CA ASP A 337 -24.68 18.76 0.15
C ASP A 337 -24.63 17.24 -0.03
N ARG A 338 -24.68 16.79 -1.28
CA ARG A 338 -24.80 15.37 -1.62
C ARG A 338 -23.64 14.52 -1.09
N ASP A 339 -22.41 15.02 -1.25
CA ASP A 339 -21.21 14.26 -0.90
C ASP A 339 -21.02 14.24 0.64
N VAL A 340 -21.34 15.35 1.33
CA VAL A 340 -21.37 15.41 2.81
C VAL A 340 -22.49 14.55 3.38
N ASN A 341 -23.67 14.52 2.77
CA ASN A 341 -24.76 13.64 3.18
C ASN A 341 -24.36 12.17 3.06
N ALA A 342 -23.72 11.78 1.96
CA ALA A 342 -23.20 10.42 1.77
C ALA A 342 -22.18 10.06 2.86
N ALA A 343 -21.25 10.95 3.16
CA ALA A 343 -20.25 10.75 4.20
C ALA A 343 -20.88 10.60 5.60
N ARG A 344 -21.92 11.38 5.94
CA ARG A 344 -22.69 11.24 7.19
C ARG A 344 -23.38 9.88 7.29
N ASN A 345 -24.00 9.42 6.21
CA ASN A 345 -24.60 8.09 6.15
C ASN A 345 -23.55 6.98 6.32
N ILE A 346 -22.36 7.13 5.72
CA ILE A 346 -21.22 6.21 5.90
C ILE A 346 -20.80 6.18 7.39
N ALA A 347 -20.69 7.33 8.07
CA ALA A 347 -20.38 7.38 9.49
C ALA A 347 -21.43 6.63 10.34
N THR A 348 -22.71 6.83 10.05
CA THR A 348 -23.83 6.17 10.74
C THR A 348 -23.78 4.64 10.56
N LEU A 349 -23.46 4.15 9.34
CA LEU A 349 -23.29 2.73 9.08
C LEU A 349 -22.14 2.15 9.92
N GLY A 350 -21.04 2.84 10.03
CA GLY A 350 -19.91 2.44 10.86
C GLY A 350 -20.26 2.41 12.36
N SER A 351 -20.98 3.40 12.86
CA SER A 351 -21.46 3.42 14.27
C SER A 351 -22.33 2.20 14.60
N ARG A 352 -23.24 1.85 13.71
CA ARG A 352 -24.12 0.65 13.89
C ARG A 352 -23.31 -0.66 13.93
N LEU A 353 -22.29 -0.79 13.09
CA LEU A 353 -21.39 -1.94 13.13
C LEU A 353 -20.64 -2.04 14.47
N LEU A 354 -20.25 -0.90 15.03
CA LEU A 354 -19.55 -0.85 16.33
C LEU A 354 -20.48 -1.30 17.47
N THR A 355 -21.70 -0.79 17.51
CA THR A 355 -22.70 -1.18 18.54
C THR A 355 -23.07 -2.66 18.46
N SER A 356 -23.18 -3.22 17.27
CA SER A 356 -23.49 -4.66 17.11
C SER A 356 -22.36 -5.58 17.58
N ILE A 357 -21.11 -5.14 17.50
CA ILE A 357 -19.95 -5.91 17.96
C ILE A 357 -19.77 -5.81 19.48
N CYS A 358 -19.96 -4.63 20.05
CA CYS A 358 -19.91 -4.44 21.51
C CYS A 358 -21.09 -5.05 22.26
N GLY A 359 -22.26 -5.22 21.61
CA GLY A 359 -23.44 -5.84 22.19
C GLY A 359 -23.39 -7.37 22.31
N ASN A 360 -22.39 -8.02 21.73
CA ASN A 360 -22.20 -9.48 21.75
C ASN A 360 -21.09 -9.98 22.71
N GLU A 361 -20.49 -9.11 23.52
CA GLU A 361 -19.67 -9.61 24.61
C GLU A 361 -20.58 -10.14 25.73
N PRO A 362 -20.45 -11.42 26.15
CA PRO A 362 -21.18 -11.92 27.29
C PRO A 362 -20.75 -11.15 28.51
N ALA A 363 -21.70 -10.47 29.16
CA ALA A 363 -21.48 -9.80 30.44
C ALA A 363 -20.78 -10.76 31.40
N CYS A 364 -19.57 -10.43 31.83
CA CYS A 364 -18.93 -11.08 32.94
C CYS A 364 -19.87 -10.96 34.15
N ARG A 365 -20.57 -12.06 34.47
CA ARG A 365 -21.32 -12.16 35.74
C ARG A 365 -20.30 -12.15 36.86
N HIS A 366 -20.18 -11.03 37.53
CA HIS A 366 -19.65 -10.99 38.88
C HIS A 366 -20.62 -11.78 39.76
N ASP A 367 -20.29 -13.01 40.05
CA ASP A 367 -20.91 -13.80 41.08
C ASP A 367 -20.42 -13.23 42.46
N SER A 368 -21.17 -12.27 42.96
CA SER A 368 -21.09 -11.87 44.35
C SER A 368 -21.88 -12.87 45.20
N ARG A 369 -21.24 -13.97 45.58
CA ARG A 369 -21.65 -14.77 46.70
C ARG A 369 -20.85 -14.35 47.90
N GLU A 370 -21.32 -13.29 48.57
CA GLU A 370 -21.01 -13.08 49.97
C GLU A 370 -21.91 -13.95 50.85
N ALA A 371 -21.23 -14.71 51.66
CA ALA A 371 -21.42 -15.08 53.04
C ALA A 371 -22.82 -14.98 53.69
N SER A 372 -23.27 -16.09 54.17
CA SER A 372 -23.96 -16.21 55.46
C SER A 372 -23.69 -17.59 56.02
N ARG A 373 -22.77 -17.74 56.87
CA ARG A 373 -22.75 -18.30 58.22
C ARG A 373 -21.35 -18.66 58.69
#